data_0146ae84921dff2388e71a723ddb8685
#
_entry.id   0146ae84921dff2388e71a723ddb8685
#
_cell.length_a   1.000
_cell.length_b   1.000
_cell.length_c   1.000
_cell.angle_alpha   90.00
_cell.angle_beta   90.00
_cell.angle_gamma   90.00
#
_symmetry.space_group_name_H-M   'P 1'
#
loop_
_entity.id
_entity.type
_entity.pdbx_description
1 polymer ?
#
loop_
_entity_poly.entity_id
_entity_poly.type
_entity_poly.pdbx_seq_one_letter_code
_entity_poly.pdbx_strand_id
1 'polypeptide(L)'
;MPRMIVSIDGVVIKEVQLTKERTTLGRRPYNDIVIDNLAVSGEHAVIHMAEHEVEIEDLGSTNGTYVNAKAVKRQDLRNGDTIEVGKYQIRFLQEAEGQNFDKTMIFEPGMVPAVGP
;
A
#
# COMPACT_ATOMS: atom_id res chain seq x y z
N MET A 1 10.28 -2.85 -4.88
CA MET A 1 9.14 -2.18 -5.51
C MET A 1 7.90 -2.36 -4.67
N PRO A 2 7.20 -1.29 -4.31
CA PRO A 2 6.01 -1.41 -3.47
C PRO A 2 4.87 -2.10 -4.21
N ARG A 3 4.04 -2.78 -3.45
CA ARG A 3 2.87 -3.45 -4.04
C ARG A 3 1.70 -3.39 -3.08
N MET A 4 0.52 -3.56 -3.65
CA MET A 4 -0.74 -3.57 -2.94
C MET A 4 -1.40 -4.92 -3.12
N ILE A 5 -1.89 -5.51 -2.04
CA ILE A 5 -2.61 -6.78 -2.09
C ILE A 5 -4.03 -6.51 -1.65
N VAL A 6 -4.96 -6.67 -2.60
CA VAL A 6 -6.37 -6.38 -2.37
C VAL A 6 -7.09 -7.66 -2.00
N SER A 7 -7.82 -7.62 -0.89
CA SER A 7 -8.59 -8.78 -0.44
C SER A 7 -9.96 -8.36 0.05
N ILE A 8 -10.88 -9.32 0.09
CA ILE A 8 -12.18 -9.16 0.68
C ILE A 8 -12.51 -10.45 1.42
N ASP A 9 -12.97 -10.32 2.66
CA ASP A 9 -13.34 -11.46 3.51
C ASP A 9 -12.19 -12.47 3.60
N GLY A 10 -10.95 -11.96 3.68
CA GLY A 10 -9.78 -12.79 3.80
C GLY A 10 -9.29 -13.45 2.51
N VAL A 11 -9.95 -13.17 1.39
CA VAL A 11 -9.59 -13.76 0.10
C VAL A 11 -8.90 -12.73 -0.75
N VAL A 12 -7.68 -13.02 -1.17
CA VAL A 12 -6.93 -12.13 -2.06
C VAL A 12 -7.52 -12.19 -3.45
N ILE A 13 -7.92 -11.03 -3.98
CA ILE A 13 -8.52 -10.96 -5.30
C ILE A 13 -7.60 -10.31 -6.33
N LYS A 14 -6.58 -9.57 -5.88
CA LYS A 14 -5.70 -8.92 -6.85
C LYS A 14 -4.44 -8.43 -6.14
N GLU A 15 -3.35 -8.45 -6.89
CA GLU A 15 -2.08 -7.89 -6.42
C GLU A 15 -1.61 -6.92 -7.47
N VAL A 16 -1.24 -5.71 -7.04
CA VAL A 16 -0.86 -4.64 -7.96
C VAL A 16 0.49 -4.10 -7.55
N GLN A 17 1.42 -4.04 -8.49
CA GLN A 17 2.71 -3.41 -8.26
C GLN A 17 2.59 -1.92 -8.54
N LEU A 18 3.18 -1.10 -7.68
CA LEU A 18 3.17 0.34 -7.88
C LEU A 18 4.39 0.70 -8.72
N THR A 19 4.14 1.00 -10.00
CA THR A 19 5.22 1.22 -10.96
C THR A 19 5.28 2.65 -11.46
N LYS A 20 4.39 3.52 -11.00
CA LYS A 20 4.35 4.89 -11.51
C LYS A 20 4.04 5.84 -10.37
N GLU A 21 4.19 7.13 -10.64
CA GLU A 21 4.07 8.15 -9.60
C GLU A 21 2.68 8.26 -9.03
N ARG A 22 1.67 7.88 -9.81
CA ARG A 22 0.29 8.08 -9.40
C ARG A 22 -0.53 6.86 -9.80
N THR A 23 -1.14 6.21 -8.80
CA THR A 23 -1.97 5.02 -9.01
C THR A 23 -3.35 5.33 -8.46
N THR A 24 -4.37 5.28 -9.32
CA THR A 24 -5.74 5.61 -8.92
C THR A 24 -6.50 4.36 -8.54
N LEU A 25 -7.43 4.54 -7.59
CA LEU A 25 -8.24 3.45 -7.07
C LEU A 25 -9.70 3.90 -7.04
N GLY A 26 -10.59 3.08 -7.56
CA GLY A 26 -11.99 3.41 -7.55
C GLY A 26 -12.84 2.43 -8.31
N ARG A 27 -14.16 2.70 -8.34
CA ARG A 27 -15.12 1.81 -8.96
C ARG A 27 -15.11 1.90 -10.48
N ARG A 28 -14.79 3.08 -11.02
CA ARG A 28 -14.82 3.29 -12.46
C ARG A 28 -13.70 2.53 -13.14
N PRO A 29 -13.97 1.99 -14.34
CA PRO A 29 -12.98 1.11 -15.00
C PRO A 29 -11.73 1.82 -15.50
N TYR A 30 -11.72 3.15 -15.56
CA TYR A 30 -10.50 3.84 -15.95
C TYR A 30 -9.48 3.96 -14.82
N ASN A 31 -9.83 3.55 -13.60
CA ASN A 31 -8.86 3.57 -12.50
C ASN A 31 -7.81 2.49 -12.68
N ASP A 32 -6.64 2.70 -12.12
CA ASP A 32 -5.57 1.72 -12.16
C ASP A 32 -5.93 0.49 -11.33
N ILE A 33 -6.50 0.71 -10.16
CA ILE A 33 -7.00 -0.37 -9.31
C ILE A 33 -8.52 -0.25 -9.31
N VAL A 34 -9.18 -1.17 -9.99
CA VAL A 34 -10.63 -1.12 -10.13
C VAL A 34 -11.26 -2.05 -9.09
N ILE A 35 -12.10 -1.47 -8.25
CA ILE A 35 -12.89 -2.25 -7.29
C ILE A 35 -14.36 -1.97 -7.61
N ASP A 36 -14.99 -2.90 -8.31
CA ASP A 36 -16.34 -2.72 -8.81
C ASP A 36 -17.34 -3.09 -7.72
N ASN A 37 -17.53 -2.17 -6.80
CA ASN A 37 -18.41 -2.37 -5.66
C ASN A 37 -19.06 -1.04 -5.31
N LEU A 38 -20.35 -1.07 -4.98
CA LEU A 38 -21.11 0.14 -4.75
C LEU A 38 -20.64 0.92 -3.53
N ALA A 39 -19.93 0.28 -2.60
CA ALA A 39 -19.37 0.97 -1.44
C ALA A 39 -18.10 1.75 -1.78
N VAL A 40 -17.59 1.60 -3.00
CA VAL A 40 -16.38 2.27 -3.46
C VAL A 40 -16.79 3.39 -4.40
N SER A 41 -16.28 4.59 -4.16
CA SER A 41 -16.59 5.74 -5.02
C SER A 41 -15.94 5.56 -6.38
N GLY A 42 -16.51 6.22 -7.39
CA GLY A 42 -16.00 6.14 -8.76
C GLY A 42 -14.51 6.48 -8.83
N GLU A 43 -14.11 7.55 -8.15
CA GLU A 43 -12.71 7.90 -7.93
C GLU A 43 -12.56 8.02 -6.44
N HIS A 44 -12.01 6.98 -5.82
CA HIS A 44 -12.03 6.84 -4.38
C HIS A 44 -10.78 7.39 -3.72
N ALA A 45 -9.62 6.99 -4.22
CA ALA A 45 -8.35 7.37 -3.63
C ALA A 45 -7.26 7.35 -4.68
N VAL A 46 -6.14 7.98 -4.38
CA VAL A 46 -4.97 7.96 -5.24
C VAL A 46 -3.75 7.69 -4.37
N ILE A 47 -2.85 6.87 -4.89
CA ILE A 47 -1.59 6.58 -4.24
C ILE A 47 -0.51 7.34 -5.00
N HIS A 48 0.23 8.19 -4.27
CA HIS A 48 1.33 8.97 -4.81
C HIS A 48 2.64 8.31 -4.40
N MET A 49 3.53 8.11 -5.34
CA MET A 49 4.81 7.49 -5.07
C MET A 49 5.91 8.41 -5.57
N ALA A 50 6.83 8.78 -4.68
CA ALA A 50 7.94 9.64 -5.03
C ALA A 50 9.17 9.15 -4.30
N GLU A 51 10.20 8.75 -5.03
CA GLU A 51 11.44 8.27 -4.48
C GLU A 51 11.19 7.15 -3.47
N HIS A 52 11.34 7.45 -2.18
CA HIS A 52 11.17 6.42 -1.14
C HIS A 52 9.87 6.60 -0.36
N GLU A 53 9.03 7.52 -0.79
CA GLU A 53 7.81 7.83 -0.05
C GLU A 53 6.59 7.43 -0.83
N VAL A 54 5.62 6.82 -0.14
CA VAL A 54 4.35 6.47 -0.73
C VAL A 54 3.26 7.04 0.18
N GLU A 55 2.29 7.71 -0.43
CA GLU A 55 1.23 8.38 0.30
C GLU A 55 -0.10 8.03 -0.34
N ILE A 56 -1.14 7.84 0.48
CA ILE A 56 -2.49 7.67 -0.04
C ILE A 56 -3.30 8.92 0.26
N GLU A 57 -4.13 9.30 -0.70
CA GLU A 57 -4.98 10.47 -0.57
C GLU A 57 -6.42 10.09 -0.92
N ASP A 58 -7.36 10.40 -0.03
CA ASP A 58 -8.78 10.20 -0.28
C ASP A 58 -9.30 11.30 -1.19
N LEU A 59 -10.05 10.94 -2.21
CA LEU A 59 -10.54 11.90 -3.20
C LEU A 59 -11.97 12.33 -2.89
N GLY A 60 -12.29 12.51 -1.62
CA GLY A 60 -13.64 12.93 -1.23
C GLY A 60 -14.64 11.80 -1.35
N SER A 61 -14.20 10.58 -1.04
CA SER A 61 -15.06 9.41 -1.19
C SER A 61 -16.25 9.46 -0.26
N THR A 62 -17.32 8.76 -0.65
CA THR A 62 -18.53 8.72 0.14
C THR A 62 -18.32 7.99 1.47
N ASN A 63 -17.62 6.87 1.43
CA ASN A 63 -17.49 6.01 2.62
C ASN A 63 -16.13 6.13 3.30
N GLY A 64 -15.20 6.90 2.73
CA GLY A 64 -13.92 7.17 3.36
C GLY A 64 -12.84 6.16 3.02
N THR A 65 -11.63 6.56 3.33
CA THR A 65 -10.44 5.74 3.20
C THR A 65 -9.82 5.62 4.59
N TYR A 66 -9.49 4.40 4.99
CA TYR A 66 -8.96 4.14 6.33
C TYR A 66 -7.58 3.50 6.21
N VAL A 67 -6.68 3.92 7.08
CA VAL A 67 -5.36 3.31 7.20
C VAL A 67 -5.21 2.83 8.64
N ASN A 68 -5.04 1.52 8.80
CA ASN A 68 -4.94 0.89 10.12
C ASN A 68 -6.13 1.31 10.98
N ALA A 69 -7.33 1.24 10.40
CA ALA A 69 -8.62 1.50 11.05
C ALA A 69 -8.86 2.97 11.39
N LYS A 70 -8.05 3.88 10.84
CA LYS A 70 -8.19 5.31 11.09
C LYS A 70 -8.55 6.01 9.80
N ALA A 71 -9.63 6.80 9.80
CA ALA A 71 -10.05 7.57 8.64
C ALA A 71 -9.01 8.65 8.33
N VAL A 72 -8.60 8.73 7.07
CA VAL A 72 -7.55 9.68 6.68
C VAL A 72 -7.96 10.43 5.42
N LYS A 73 -7.45 11.64 5.29
CA LYS A 73 -7.51 12.38 4.03
C LYS A 73 -6.22 12.15 3.24
N ARG A 74 -5.10 12.19 3.90
CA ARG A 74 -3.79 11.88 3.34
C ARG A 74 -2.98 11.19 4.41
N GLN A 75 -2.22 10.20 4.01
CA GLN A 75 -1.45 9.42 4.96
C GLN A 75 -0.26 8.79 4.28
N ASP A 76 0.92 8.98 4.85
CA ASP A 76 2.10 8.26 4.41
C ASP A 76 1.93 6.78 4.73
N LEU A 77 2.32 5.94 3.79
CA LEU A 77 2.19 4.50 3.93
C LEU A 77 3.52 3.87 4.29
N ARG A 78 3.46 2.90 5.17
CA ARG A 78 4.63 2.14 5.61
C ARG A 78 4.37 0.68 5.37
N ASN A 79 5.44 -0.06 5.22
CA ASN A 79 5.35 -1.50 4.99
C ASN A 79 4.45 -2.14 6.04
N GLY A 80 3.48 -2.90 5.57
CA GLY A 80 2.55 -3.61 6.43
C GLY A 80 1.28 -2.87 6.78
N ASP A 81 1.14 -1.62 6.33
CA ASP A 81 -0.10 -0.88 6.59
C ASP A 81 -1.26 -1.53 5.89
N THR A 82 -2.43 -1.47 6.53
CA THR A 82 -3.67 -1.98 5.96
C THR A 82 -4.59 -0.81 5.65
N ILE A 83 -4.97 -0.72 4.39
CA ILE A 83 -5.89 0.30 3.90
C ILE A 83 -7.25 -0.36 3.76
N GLU A 84 -8.31 0.35 4.17
CA GLU A 84 -9.66 -0.15 4.00
C GLU A 84 -10.47 0.81 3.16
N VAL A 85 -11.14 0.25 2.15
CA VAL A 85 -11.99 0.98 1.23
C VAL A 85 -13.25 0.13 1.09
N GLY A 86 -14.37 0.60 1.66
CA GLY A 86 -15.56 -0.23 1.75
C GLY A 86 -15.25 -1.44 2.62
N LYS A 87 -15.54 -2.63 2.10
CA LYS A 87 -15.22 -3.87 2.80
C LYS A 87 -13.92 -4.48 2.34
N TYR A 88 -13.21 -3.81 1.46
CA TYR A 88 -11.97 -4.33 0.90
C TYR A 88 -10.80 -3.91 1.76
N GLN A 89 -9.86 -4.82 1.91
CA GLN A 89 -8.63 -4.56 2.62
C GLN A 89 -7.48 -4.57 1.63
N ILE A 90 -6.62 -3.57 1.73
CA ILE A 90 -5.49 -3.44 0.82
C ILE A 90 -4.25 -3.36 1.68
N ARG A 91 -3.40 -4.38 1.56
CA ARG A 91 -2.16 -4.42 2.31
C ARG A 91 -1.07 -3.76 1.50
N PHE A 92 -0.40 -2.80 2.09
CA PHE A 92 0.72 -2.11 1.45
C PHE A 92 2.00 -2.78 1.88
N LEU A 93 2.80 -3.22 0.91
CA LEU A 93 4.07 -3.88 1.19
C LEU A 93 5.17 -3.15 0.44
N GLN A 94 6.20 -2.78 1.18
CA GLN A 94 7.36 -2.11 0.62
C GLN A 94 8.57 -2.60 1.37
N GLU A 95 9.42 -3.34 0.68
CA GLU A 95 10.63 -3.84 1.31
C GLU A 95 11.62 -2.71 1.43
N ALA A 96 12.26 -2.62 2.58
CA ALA A 96 13.25 -1.59 2.78
C ALA A 96 14.44 -1.88 1.88
N GLU A 97 14.93 -0.82 1.24
CA GLU A 97 16.12 -0.97 0.43
C GLU A 97 17.30 -1.20 1.33
N GLY A 98 18.24 -1.95 0.89
CA GLY A 98 19.37 -2.29 1.68
C GLY A 98 19.16 -3.46 2.58
N GLN A 99 18.00 -3.96 2.67
CA GLN A 99 17.76 -5.19 3.36
C GLN A 99 18.21 -6.36 2.53
N ASN A 100 18.47 -6.05 1.54
CA ASN A 100 18.87 -7.06 0.62
C ASN A 100 20.30 -7.40 0.78
N PHE A 101 19.77 -6.45 1.63
CA PHE A 101 20.77 -6.48 1.83
C PHE A 101 21.40 -6.80 2.23
N ASP A 102 21.20 -6.87 2.50
CA ASP A 102 21.77 -7.15 2.99
C ASP A 102 22.00 -7.32 3.46
N LYS A 103 21.79 -7.48 3.75
CA LYS A 103 22.12 -7.80 4.31
C LYS A 103 22.39 -8.00 4.75
N THR A 104 22.33 -7.87 4.75
CA THR A 104 22.92 -8.16 5.34
C THR A 104 23.20 -7.97 6.04
N MET A 105 23.06 -7.97 6.28
CA MET A 105 23.61 -8.12 7.02
C MET A 105 23.63 -8.05 7.70
N ILE A 106 23.69 -7.86 7.84
CA ILE A 106 24.14 -8.20 8.55
C ILE A 106 24.21 -8.18 9.26
N PHE A 107 24.32 -7.96 9.80
CA PHE A 107 24.90 -8.38 10.55
C PHE A 107 25.10 -8.42 11.02
N GLU A 108 25.01 -8.20 11.09
CA GLU A 108 25.63 -8.71 11.61
C GLU A 108 25.81 -8.80 12.10
N PRO A 109 25.87 -8.47 11.97
CA PRO A 109 26.41 -8.90 12.46
C PRO A 109 26.40 -8.94 12.85
N GLY A 110 26.41 -8.75 13.08
CA GLY A 110 26.83 -9.36 13.35
C GLY A 110 26.66 -9.22 13.44
N MET A 111 26.72 -8.88 13.35
CA MET A 111 26.94 -9.15 13.26
C MET A 111 27.11 -9.18 13.32
N VAL A 112 26.49 -8.96 13.08
CA VAL A 112 27.07 -9.31 13.18
C VAL A 112 27.24 -9.29 13.29
N PRO A 113 27.33 -9.05 13.25
CA PRO A 113 27.88 -9.33 13.42
C PRO A 113 28.02 -9.24 13.59
N ALA A 114 27.42 -9.17 13.01
CA ALA A 114 27.92 -9.49 13.13
C ALA A 114 28.05 -9.44 13.29
N VAL A 115 28.41 -9.35 13.66
CA VAL A 115 28.91 -9.65 13.77
C VAL A 115 29.15 -9.77 13.89
N GLY A 116 28.67 -9.60 13.34
CA GLY A 116 29.23 -10.11 13.49
C GLY A 116 29.40 -10.18 13.60
N PRO A 117 29.66 -10.27 13.31
CA PRO A 117 30.09 -10.54 13.42
C PRO A 117 30.16 -10.66 13.65
#